data_8bec4d8af2606b679ae69b36f7e6140e
#
_entry.id   8bec4d8af2606b679ae69b36f7e6140e
#
_cell.length_a   1.000
_cell.length_b   1.000
_cell.length_c   1.000
_cell.angle_alpha   90.00
_cell.angle_beta   90.00
_cell.angle_gamma   90.00
#
_symmetry.space_group_name_H-M   'P 1'
#
loop_
_entity.id
_entity.type
_entity.pdbx_description
1 polymer ?
#
loop_
_entity_poly.entity_id
_entity_poly.type
_entity_poly.pdbx_seq_one_letter_code
_entity_poly.pdbx_strand_id
1 'polypeptide(L)'
;ECRLLRFEVDQRHFTAAPSQTDRKYPPGGAQMLINRLKKNRRILGRWARRGDISCYRIYDADLPEYALAVDLYQGDEQWAHVQEYQAPSSVDERRANERLEEALAVLPEALEVDQDRIYFKVRQRQRGRAQYEKFDTSGVFHAVSEGTGKLLVNFTDYLDTGLFLDHRPIRFMIGKQARGKRFLNLFSYTGAATVHAGLGGAETSTSVDMSKTYLDWARRNLELNGLADGRHELVQADCIDWVRRQRGARYDLIFLDPPTFSNSKRMRDHFDVQRDHADLLQAVSSLLSEDGVLIFSNNFRRFKMDTEVLPTMSIEDITAQTIDKDFERNARIHMCWKIVRKSLG
;
A
#
# COMPACT_ATOMS: atom_id res chain seq x y z
N GLU A 1 -18.45 9.98 -30.51
CA GLU A 1 -17.46 9.12 -31.17
C GLU A 1 -16.33 8.82 -30.20
N CYS A 2 -16.29 7.61 -29.65
CA CYS A 2 -15.16 7.13 -28.86
C CYS A 2 -14.09 6.61 -29.81
N ARG A 3 -12.96 7.29 -29.91
CA ARG A 3 -11.77 6.76 -30.58
C ARG A 3 -11.05 5.79 -29.65
N LEU A 4 -11.02 4.53 -30.04
CA LEU A 4 -10.20 3.50 -29.41
C LEU A 4 -8.74 3.71 -29.85
N LEU A 5 -7.92 4.30 -28.99
CA LEU A 5 -6.48 4.34 -29.19
C LEU A 5 -5.89 3.01 -28.71
N ARG A 6 -5.51 2.14 -29.63
CA ARG A 6 -4.68 0.96 -29.35
C ARG A 6 -3.24 1.44 -29.26
N PHE A 7 -2.65 1.33 -28.09
CA PHE A 7 -1.21 1.43 -27.95
C PHE A 7 -0.64 0.01 -27.92
N GLU A 8 0.25 -0.29 -28.84
CA GLU A 8 1.12 -1.45 -28.70
C GLU A 8 2.14 -1.11 -27.61
N VAL A 9 2.03 -1.79 -26.48
CA VAL A 9 3.01 -1.70 -25.40
C VAL A 9 4.23 -2.49 -25.88
N ASP A 10 5.28 -1.80 -26.28
CA ASP A 10 6.53 -2.43 -26.68
C ASP A 10 7.15 -3.11 -25.43
N GLN A 11 7.29 -4.44 -25.46
CA GLN A 11 7.89 -5.24 -24.38
C GLN A 11 9.30 -4.75 -23.99
N ARG A 12 9.97 -3.96 -24.84
CA ARG A 12 11.27 -3.35 -24.55
C ARG A 12 11.26 -2.35 -23.40
N HIS A 13 10.09 -1.87 -22.98
CA HIS A 13 9.95 -0.99 -21.81
C HIS A 13 9.86 -1.74 -20.47
N PHE A 14 9.79 -3.07 -20.49
CA PHE A 14 9.68 -3.90 -19.28
C PHE A 14 10.93 -4.77 -19.02
N THR A 15 11.87 -4.81 -19.94
CA THR A 15 13.13 -5.54 -19.76
C THR A 15 14.22 -4.56 -19.43
N ALA A 16 14.88 -4.78 -18.27
CA ALA A 16 16.12 -4.20 -17.80
C ALA A 16 16.46 -2.81 -18.37
N ALA A 17 16.62 -1.81 -17.51
CA ALA A 17 17.13 -0.51 -17.93
C ALA A 17 18.32 -0.69 -18.90
N PRO A 18 18.44 0.11 -19.96
CA PRO A 18 19.43 -0.10 -21.00
C PRO A 18 20.84 -0.13 -20.43
N SER A 19 21.64 -1.10 -20.91
CA SER A 19 23.04 -1.26 -20.51
C SER A 19 23.83 0.04 -20.64
N GLN A 20 24.69 0.34 -19.66
CA GLN A 20 25.46 1.59 -19.51
C GLN A 20 26.41 1.93 -20.66
N THR A 21 26.55 1.13 -21.71
CA THR A 21 27.70 1.20 -22.59
C THR A 21 27.71 2.32 -23.62
N ASP A 22 26.57 3.03 -23.90
CA ASP A 22 26.56 4.00 -25.03
C ASP A 22 25.81 5.34 -24.80
N ARG A 23 25.42 5.71 -23.58
CA ARG A 23 24.71 7.00 -23.39
C ARG A 23 25.59 8.01 -22.65
N LYS A 24 26.19 8.93 -23.37
CA LYS A 24 26.82 10.14 -22.81
C LYS A 24 25.72 11.11 -22.40
N TYR A 25 25.31 11.08 -21.13
CA TYR A 25 24.55 12.20 -20.55
C TYR A 25 25.47 13.38 -20.30
N PRO A 26 25.01 14.63 -20.51
CA PRO A 26 25.83 15.79 -20.21
C PRO A 26 26.25 15.75 -18.74
N PRO A 27 27.52 16.05 -18.42
CA PRO A 27 28.00 16.09 -17.06
C PRO A 27 27.19 17.11 -16.25
N GLY A 28 26.50 16.67 -15.19
CA GLY A 28 25.78 17.52 -14.24
C GLY A 28 24.25 17.43 -14.27
N GLY A 29 23.64 16.84 -15.30
CA GLY A 29 22.15 16.81 -15.39
C GLY A 29 21.48 16.14 -14.19
N ALA A 30 21.90 14.94 -13.82
CA ALA A 30 21.31 14.19 -12.70
C ALA A 30 22.02 14.39 -11.35
N GLN A 31 23.05 15.25 -11.27
CA GLN A 31 23.87 15.41 -10.04
C GLN A 31 23.02 15.86 -8.83
N MET A 32 21.99 16.69 -9.07
CA MET A 32 21.07 17.10 -7.99
C MET A 32 20.26 15.92 -7.47
N LEU A 33 19.82 15.02 -8.36
CA LEU A 33 19.09 13.82 -7.98
C LEU A 33 20.00 12.86 -7.19
N ILE A 34 21.21 12.60 -7.67
CA ILE A 34 22.22 11.78 -6.95
C ILE A 34 22.43 12.32 -5.53
N ASN A 35 22.72 13.61 -5.41
CA ASN A 35 22.95 14.25 -4.12
C ASN A 35 21.73 14.14 -3.18
N ARG A 36 20.53 14.30 -3.73
CA ARG A 36 19.29 14.17 -2.98
C ARG A 36 19.07 12.73 -2.51
N LEU A 37 19.22 11.75 -3.37
CA LEU A 37 19.09 10.32 -3.04
C LEU A 37 20.13 9.90 -2.00
N LYS A 38 21.40 10.25 -2.18
CA LYS A 38 22.48 9.97 -1.21
C LYS A 38 22.20 10.62 0.16
N LYS A 39 21.67 11.87 0.18
CA LYS A 39 21.25 12.55 1.40
C LYS A 39 20.08 11.83 2.09
N ASN A 40 19.04 11.49 1.32
CA ASN A 40 17.85 10.80 1.84
C ASN A 40 18.24 9.42 2.37
N ARG A 41 19.06 8.66 1.65
CA ARG A 41 19.56 7.35 2.07
C ARG A 41 20.30 7.42 3.41
N ARG A 42 21.13 8.45 3.60
CA ARG A 42 21.83 8.67 4.87
C ARG A 42 20.87 8.97 6.02
N ILE A 43 19.85 9.81 5.79
CA ILE A 43 18.91 10.27 6.83
C ILE A 43 17.89 9.18 7.12
N LEU A 44 17.17 8.69 6.09
CA LEU A 44 16.12 7.70 6.23
C LEU A 44 16.69 6.32 6.56
N GLY A 45 17.86 5.95 6.01
CA GLY A 45 18.51 4.70 6.36
C GLY A 45 18.96 4.62 7.83
N ARG A 46 19.36 5.76 8.46
CA ARG A 46 19.62 5.78 9.91
C ARG A 46 18.34 5.60 10.72
N TRP A 47 17.28 6.26 10.31
CA TRP A 47 15.97 6.12 10.94
C TRP A 47 15.43 4.70 10.77
N ALA A 48 15.47 4.15 9.57
CA ALA A 48 15.03 2.80 9.27
C ALA A 48 15.74 1.75 10.13
N ARG A 49 17.09 1.82 10.22
CA ARG A 49 17.87 0.92 11.07
C ARG A 49 17.54 1.04 12.56
N ARG A 50 17.24 2.23 13.07
CA ARG A 50 16.84 2.42 14.48
C ARG A 50 15.45 1.86 14.78
N GLY A 51 14.57 1.89 13.80
CA GLY A 51 13.18 1.41 13.91
C GLY A 51 12.99 -0.03 13.43
N ASP A 52 14.05 -0.74 13.05
CA ASP A 52 13.99 -2.07 12.41
C ASP A 52 13.05 -2.08 11.19
N ILE A 53 13.19 -1.03 10.35
CA ILE A 53 12.38 -0.82 9.16
C ILE A 53 13.20 -1.24 7.94
N SER A 54 12.71 -2.24 7.23
CA SER A 54 13.39 -2.85 6.09
C SER A 54 12.86 -2.34 4.74
N CYS A 55 11.59 -1.92 4.69
CA CYS A 55 10.97 -1.42 3.46
C CYS A 55 10.47 0.01 3.69
N TYR A 56 10.95 0.98 2.89
CA TYR A 56 10.60 2.39 3.08
C TYR A 56 10.77 3.21 1.81
N ARG A 57 10.04 4.32 1.71
CA ARG A 57 10.17 5.30 0.64
C ARG A 57 11.40 6.17 0.85
N ILE A 58 12.30 6.19 -0.13
CA ILE A 58 13.52 7.00 -0.05
C ILE A 58 13.39 8.34 -0.78
N TYR A 59 12.48 8.43 -1.77
CA TYR A 59 12.29 9.61 -2.58
C TYR A 59 10.82 9.73 -3.01
N ASP A 60 10.24 10.92 -2.95
CA ASP A 60 8.85 11.20 -3.33
C ASP A 60 8.75 12.59 -3.98
N ALA A 61 9.15 12.67 -5.25
CA ALA A 61 9.18 13.91 -6.03
C ALA A 61 9.84 15.09 -5.29
N ASP A 62 10.93 14.81 -4.57
CA ASP A 62 11.68 15.80 -3.77
C ASP A 62 12.20 16.98 -4.61
N LEU A 63 12.45 16.73 -5.89
CA LEU A 63 12.88 17.70 -6.90
C LEU A 63 11.81 17.80 -7.98
N PRO A 64 11.31 18.98 -8.31
CA PRO A 64 10.25 19.16 -9.32
C PRO A 64 10.60 18.58 -10.70
N GLU A 65 11.89 18.54 -11.04
CA GLU A 65 12.38 18.04 -12.32
C GLU A 65 12.30 16.50 -12.43
N TYR A 66 12.23 15.80 -11.30
CA TYR A 66 12.21 14.35 -11.23
C TYR A 66 10.97 13.86 -10.47
N ALA A 67 9.87 13.75 -11.20
CA ALA A 67 8.55 13.36 -10.66
C ALA A 67 8.48 11.84 -10.44
N LEU A 68 9.28 11.31 -9.51
CA LEU A 68 9.39 9.89 -9.19
C LEU A 68 9.04 9.62 -7.73
N ALA A 69 8.54 8.43 -7.47
CA ALA A 69 8.63 7.79 -6.16
C ALA A 69 9.64 6.64 -6.24
N VAL A 70 10.49 6.52 -5.23
CA VAL A 70 11.47 5.43 -5.12
C VAL A 70 11.30 4.77 -3.76
N ASP A 71 10.95 3.51 -3.77
CA ASP A 71 10.76 2.67 -2.60
C ASP A 71 11.86 1.60 -2.54
N LEU A 72 12.49 1.44 -1.38
CA LEU A 72 13.45 0.38 -1.11
C LEU A 72 12.77 -0.76 -0.38
N TYR A 73 13.09 -1.97 -0.77
CA TYR A 73 12.62 -3.22 -0.18
C TYR A 73 13.81 -4.08 0.20
N GLN A 74 13.83 -4.57 1.44
CA GLN A 74 14.89 -5.41 1.96
C GLN A 74 14.33 -6.77 2.38
N GLY A 75 14.92 -7.80 1.82
CA GLY A 75 14.78 -9.20 2.22
C GLY A 75 16.17 -9.83 2.28
N ASP A 76 16.35 -10.99 1.67
CA ASP A 76 17.66 -11.61 1.48
C ASP A 76 18.55 -10.74 0.59
N GLU A 77 17.94 -9.98 -0.29
CA GLU A 77 18.56 -8.97 -1.15
C GLU A 77 17.85 -7.62 -0.98
N GLN A 78 18.38 -6.58 -1.61
CA GLN A 78 17.76 -5.26 -1.67
C GLN A 78 17.24 -4.99 -3.07
N TRP A 79 15.99 -4.52 -3.14
CA TRP A 79 15.33 -4.10 -4.38
C TRP A 79 14.89 -2.65 -4.29
N ALA A 80 14.81 -2.00 -5.45
CA ALA A 80 14.20 -0.69 -5.59
C ALA A 80 13.00 -0.77 -6.54
N HIS A 81 11.87 -0.20 -6.12
CA HIS A 81 10.70 -0.03 -6.96
C HIS A 81 10.54 1.47 -7.25
N VAL A 82 10.56 1.81 -8.53
CA VAL A 82 10.53 3.18 -9.02
C VAL A 82 9.22 3.41 -9.76
N GLN A 83 8.47 4.42 -9.34
CA GLN A 83 7.24 4.82 -10.00
C GLN A 83 7.38 6.24 -10.54
N GLU A 84 7.07 6.44 -11.81
CA GLU A 84 6.96 7.78 -12.36
C GLU A 84 5.55 8.33 -12.09
N TYR A 85 5.49 9.57 -11.60
CA TYR A 85 4.26 10.34 -11.59
C TYR A 85 4.06 10.99 -12.95
N GLN A 86 2.90 10.75 -13.56
CA GLN A 86 2.58 11.36 -14.83
C GLN A 86 2.80 12.88 -14.80
N ALA A 87 3.66 13.37 -15.69
CA ALA A 87 3.92 14.79 -15.82
C ALA A 87 2.62 15.56 -16.09
N PRO A 88 2.45 16.78 -15.54
CA PRO A 88 1.35 17.65 -15.94
C PRO A 88 1.39 17.92 -17.45
N SER A 89 0.20 18.13 -18.06
CA SER A 89 0.09 18.42 -19.48
C SER A 89 0.82 19.70 -19.94
N SER A 90 1.26 20.52 -19.00
CA SER A 90 2.08 21.71 -19.23
C SER A 90 3.57 21.42 -19.41
N VAL A 91 4.03 20.21 -19.10
CA VAL A 91 5.42 19.78 -19.26
C VAL A 91 5.58 19.16 -20.65
N ASP A 92 6.62 19.58 -21.36
CA ASP A 92 7.00 19.00 -22.63
C ASP A 92 7.38 17.51 -22.45
N GLU A 93 6.71 16.64 -23.21
CA GLU A 93 6.84 15.18 -23.07
C GLU A 93 8.28 14.70 -23.35
N ARG A 94 8.96 15.33 -24.30
CA ARG A 94 10.36 14.99 -24.61
C ARG A 94 11.28 15.28 -23.42
N ARG A 95 11.09 16.44 -22.78
CA ARG A 95 11.88 16.81 -21.59
C ARG A 95 11.57 15.89 -20.41
N ALA A 96 10.30 15.50 -20.23
CA ALA A 96 9.93 14.54 -19.21
C ALA A 96 10.64 13.20 -19.41
N ASN A 97 10.64 12.69 -20.64
CA ASN A 97 11.34 11.45 -20.99
C ASN A 97 12.87 11.54 -20.80
N GLU A 98 13.49 12.64 -21.24
CA GLU A 98 14.93 12.88 -21.02
C GLU A 98 15.27 12.86 -19.51
N ARG A 99 14.46 13.50 -18.67
CA ARG A 99 14.64 13.51 -17.21
C ARG A 99 14.44 12.14 -16.59
N LEU A 100 13.47 11.37 -17.08
CA LEU A 100 13.26 10.01 -16.65
C LEU A 100 14.46 9.12 -16.97
N GLU A 101 14.96 9.19 -18.21
CA GLU A 101 16.15 8.42 -18.63
C GLU A 101 17.38 8.78 -17.81
N GLU A 102 17.62 10.09 -17.57
CA GLU A 102 18.70 10.55 -16.68
C GLU A 102 18.54 9.97 -15.27
N ALA A 103 17.32 10.00 -14.73
CA ALA A 103 17.05 9.46 -13.39
C ALA A 103 17.34 7.97 -13.33
N LEU A 104 16.80 7.17 -14.24
CA LEU A 104 16.98 5.72 -14.27
C LEU A 104 18.45 5.32 -14.40
N ALA A 105 19.25 6.10 -15.16
CA ALA A 105 20.67 5.83 -15.35
C ALA A 105 21.52 6.00 -14.07
N VAL A 106 21.10 6.87 -13.15
CA VAL A 106 21.87 7.17 -11.93
C VAL A 106 21.40 6.43 -10.69
N LEU A 107 20.21 5.82 -10.74
CA LEU A 107 19.64 5.10 -9.61
C LEU A 107 20.54 3.98 -9.07
N PRO A 108 21.14 3.10 -9.90
CA PRO A 108 21.98 2.01 -9.39
C PRO A 108 23.10 2.51 -8.49
N GLU A 109 23.85 3.52 -8.93
CA GLU A 109 24.93 4.13 -8.13
C GLU A 109 24.39 4.86 -6.90
N ALA A 110 23.34 5.67 -7.07
CA ALA A 110 22.82 6.51 -6.00
C ALA A 110 22.16 5.70 -4.87
N LEU A 111 21.56 4.56 -5.21
CA LEU A 111 20.87 3.66 -4.27
C LEU A 111 21.79 2.53 -3.77
N GLU A 112 22.94 2.28 -4.43
CA GLU A 112 23.80 1.11 -4.22
C GLU A 112 22.98 -0.19 -4.35
N VAL A 113 22.15 -0.27 -5.39
CA VAL A 113 21.33 -1.42 -5.77
C VAL A 113 21.68 -1.81 -7.20
N ASP A 114 21.89 -3.09 -7.44
CA ASP A 114 22.18 -3.60 -8.77
C ASP A 114 21.05 -3.28 -9.75
N GLN A 115 21.39 -2.99 -11.00
CA GLN A 115 20.44 -2.54 -12.01
C GLN A 115 19.31 -3.55 -12.27
N ASP A 116 19.60 -4.83 -12.21
CA ASP A 116 18.64 -5.94 -12.38
C ASP A 116 17.64 -6.08 -11.21
N ARG A 117 17.90 -5.36 -10.12
CA ARG A 117 17.03 -5.28 -8.92
C ARG A 117 16.29 -3.96 -8.81
N ILE A 118 16.34 -3.13 -9.85
CA ILE A 118 15.57 -1.88 -9.94
C ILE A 118 14.40 -2.09 -10.90
N TYR A 119 13.20 -2.06 -10.37
CA TYR A 119 11.97 -2.22 -11.12
C TYR A 119 11.30 -0.88 -11.34
N PHE A 120 11.00 -0.57 -12.59
CA PHE A 120 10.39 0.70 -12.98
C PHE A 120 8.96 0.49 -13.47
N LYS A 121 8.05 1.38 -13.04
CA LYS A 121 6.66 1.44 -13.51
C LYS A 121 6.22 2.89 -13.76
N VAL A 122 5.45 3.08 -14.82
CA VAL A 122 4.77 4.35 -15.10
C VAL A 122 3.42 4.33 -14.42
N ARG A 123 3.20 5.24 -13.46
CA ARG A 123 1.92 5.41 -12.80
C ARG A 123 1.03 6.33 -13.62
N GLN A 124 0.33 5.77 -14.61
CA GLN A 124 -0.71 6.51 -15.32
C GLN A 124 -1.91 6.74 -14.38
N ARG A 125 -2.58 7.90 -14.52
CA ARG A 125 -3.86 8.13 -13.84
C ARG A 125 -4.88 7.14 -14.40
N GLN A 126 -5.02 6.03 -13.73
CA GLN A 126 -6.00 5.03 -14.10
C GLN A 126 -7.38 5.45 -13.61
N ARG A 127 -8.35 5.44 -14.53
CA ARG A 127 -9.78 5.56 -14.21
C ARG A 127 -10.39 4.16 -14.26
N GLY A 128 -10.89 3.66 -13.13
CA GLY A 128 -11.65 2.42 -13.09
C GLY A 128 -10.83 1.15 -12.85
N ARG A 129 -11.09 0.06 -13.60
CA ARG A 129 -10.62 -1.31 -13.35
C ARG A 129 -9.14 -1.57 -13.57
N ALA A 130 -8.44 -0.72 -14.28
CA ALA A 130 -7.05 -0.95 -14.67
C ALA A 130 -6.11 -1.14 -13.47
N GLN A 131 -6.52 -0.72 -12.27
CA GLN A 131 -5.76 -0.93 -11.03
C GLN A 131 -5.57 -2.42 -10.65
N TYR A 132 -6.45 -3.32 -11.14
CA TYR A 132 -6.46 -4.74 -10.82
C TYR A 132 -6.01 -5.61 -11.99
N GLU A 133 -5.59 -5.01 -13.12
CA GLU A 133 -5.12 -5.76 -14.27
C GLU A 133 -3.68 -6.24 -14.06
N LYS A 134 -3.40 -7.49 -14.48
CA LYS A 134 -2.05 -8.00 -14.56
C LYS A 134 -1.32 -7.38 -15.75
N PHE A 135 -0.13 -6.85 -15.49
CA PHE A 135 0.74 -6.29 -16.53
C PHE A 135 1.67 -7.35 -17.12
N ASP A 136 2.01 -8.37 -16.32
CA ASP A 136 2.90 -9.46 -16.69
C ASP A 136 2.42 -10.78 -16.02
N THR A 137 3.01 -11.88 -16.38
CA THR A 137 2.74 -13.23 -15.84
C THR A 137 4.00 -13.91 -15.34
N SER A 138 4.99 -13.16 -14.90
CA SER A 138 6.25 -13.71 -14.41
C SER A 138 6.05 -14.66 -13.22
N GLY A 139 5.09 -14.35 -12.36
CA GLY A 139 4.81 -15.11 -11.13
C GLY A 139 5.94 -15.01 -10.10
N VAL A 140 6.90 -14.09 -10.29
CA VAL A 140 8.06 -13.94 -9.42
C VAL A 140 7.68 -13.10 -8.19
N PHE A 141 7.85 -13.69 -7.02
CA PHE A 141 7.63 -13.05 -5.74
C PHE A 141 8.93 -13.03 -4.94
N HIS A 142 9.15 -11.90 -4.27
CA HIS A 142 10.29 -11.72 -3.37
C HIS A 142 9.79 -11.61 -1.93
N ALA A 143 10.47 -12.29 -1.01
CA ALA A 143 10.17 -12.16 0.40
C ALA A 143 10.92 -10.97 0.99
N VAL A 144 10.19 -10.03 1.58
CA VAL A 144 10.77 -8.86 2.26
C VAL A 144 10.40 -8.87 3.74
N SER A 145 11.21 -8.23 4.57
CA SER A 145 10.99 -8.16 6.01
C SER A 145 10.17 -6.91 6.39
N GLU A 146 9.27 -7.05 7.36
CA GLU A 146 8.61 -5.92 8.02
C GLU A 146 8.40 -6.26 9.51
N GLY A 147 9.19 -5.63 10.39
CA GLY A 147 9.26 -6.02 11.79
C GLY A 147 9.64 -7.49 11.95
N THR A 148 8.88 -8.24 12.73
CA THR A 148 9.10 -9.68 12.93
C THR A 148 8.56 -10.57 11.81
N GLY A 149 7.82 -9.99 10.86
CA GLY A 149 7.16 -10.72 9.77
C GLY A 149 7.92 -10.66 8.45
N LYS A 150 7.55 -11.58 7.56
CA LYS A 150 7.96 -11.59 6.15
C LYS A 150 6.74 -11.44 5.26
N LEU A 151 6.86 -10.64 4.21
CA LEU A 151 5.77 -10.41 3.27
C LEU A 151 6.28 -10.62 1.85
N LEU A 152 5.47 -11.23 1.02
CA LEU A 152 5.76 -11.38 -0.39
C LEU A 152 5.42 -10.08 -1.12
N VAL A 153 6.30 -9.64 -2.00
CA VAL A 153 6.09 -8.55 -2.94
C VAL A 153 6.30 -9.04 -4.37
N ASN A 154 5.62 -8.41 -5.32
CA ASN A 154 5.80 -8.65 -6.74
C ASN A 154 6.01 -7.32 -7.44
N PHE A 155 7.14 -7.17 -8.11
CA PHE A 155 7.54 -5.91 -8.73
C PHE A 155 7.12 -5.78 -10.20
N THR A 156 6.62 -6.85 -10.83
CA THR A 156 6.37 -6.92 -12.28
C THR A 156 4.91 -7.06 -12.64
N ASP A 157 4.20 -8.02 -12.04
CA ASP A 157 2.92 -8.48 -12.55
C ASP A 157 1.73 -7.55 -12.24
N TYR A 158 1.82 -6.72 -11.19
CA TYR A 158 0.74 -5.87 -10.70
C TYR A 158 1.17 -4.41 -10.64
N LEU A 159 0.21 -3.49 -10.63
CA LEU A 159 0.50 -2.07 -10.49
C LEU A 159 1.21 -1.78 -9.16
N ASP A 160 0.63 -2.28 -8.07
CA ASP A 160 1.19 -2.14 -6.73
C ASP A 160 1.99 -3.39 -6.36
N THR A 161 2.95 -3.24 -5.48
CA THR A 161 3.89 -4.31 -5.10
C THR A 161 3.29 -5.39 -4.20
N GLY A 162 2.07 -5.19 -3.73
CA GLY A 162 1.43 -6.05 -2.72
C GLY A 162 1.66 -5.60 -1.28
N LEU A 163 2.43 -4.53 -1.06
CA LEU A 163 2.70 -3.97 0.26
C LEU A 163 2.63 -2.44 0.22
N PHE A 164 1.64 -1.86 0.88
CA PHE A 164 1.54 -0.41 1.05
C PHE A 164 2.42 0.05 2.21
N LEU A 165 3.54 0.70 1.89
CA LEU A 165 4.56 1.09 2.87
C LEU A 165 4.08 2.15 3.85
N ASP A 166 3.18 3.03 3.44
CA ASP A 166 2.59 4.08 4.27
C ASP A 166 1.72 3.52 5.41
N HIS A 167 1.14 2.32 5.25
CA HIS A 167 0.36 1.63 6.29
C HIS A 167 1.20 0.85 7.31
N ARG A 168 2.52 0.86 7.22
CA ARG A 168 3.41 0.17 8.19
C ARG A 168 3.11 0.52 9.65
N PRO A 169 2.95 1.80 10.07
CA PRO A 169 2.63 2.12 11.45
C PRO A 169 1.29 1.54 11.90
N ILE A 170 0.28 1.50 11.01
CA ILE A 170 -1.03 0.90 11.29
C ILE A 170 -0.85 -0.60 11.52
N ARG A 171 -0.09 -1.31 10.66
CA ARG A 171 0.17 -2.74 10.83
C ARG A 171 0.90 -3.04 12.14
N PHE A 172 1.88 -2.23 12.51
CA PHE A 172 2.58 -2.37 13.81
C PHE A 172 1.65 -2.11 14.99
N MET A 173 0.75 -1.13 14.88
CA MET A 173 -0.27 -0.86 15.89
C MET A 173 -1.23 -2.04 16.04
N ILE A 174 -1.68 -2.65 14.94
CA ILE A 174 -2.50 -3.86 14.93
C ILE A 174 -1.77 -5.01 15.61
N GLY A 175 -0.53 -5.30 15.23
CA GLY A 175 0.28 -6.36 15.85
C GLY A 175 0.42 -6.18 17.36
N LYS A 176 0.71 -4.97 17.83
CA LYS A 176 0.82 -4.66 19.28
C LYS A 176 -0.47 -4.87 20.05
N GLN A 177 -1.64 -4.68 19.41
CA GLN A 177 -2.95 -4.76 20.05
C GLN A 177 -3.62 -6.14 19.91
N ALA A 178 -3.08 -7.03 19.06
CA ALA A 178 -3.77 -8.23 18.61
C ALA A 178 -3.79 -9.39 19.62
N ARG A 179 -2.91 -9.41 20.63
CA ARG A 179 -2.74 -10.54 21.56
C ARG A 179 -4.08 -10.97 22.20
N GLY A 180 -4.46 -12.23 21.98
CA GLY A 180 -5.69 -12.83 22.51
C GLY A 180 -6.98 -12.25 21.93
N LYS A 181 -6.92 -11.51 20.83
CA LYS A 181 -8.06 -10.85 20.20
C LYS A 181 -8.52 -11.58 18.95
N ARG A 182 -9.81 -11.48 18.68
CA ARG A 182 -10.43 -11.86 17.42
C ARG A 182 -10.31 -10.67 16.47
N PHE A 183 -9.55 -10.84 15.39
CA PHE A 183 -9.23 -9.78 14.44
C PHE A 183 -10.07 -9.90 13.18
N LEU A 184 -10.62 -8.78 12.69
CA LEU A 184 -11.30 -8.68 11.39
C LEU A 184 -10.52 -7.71 10.49
N ASN A 185 -10.17 -8.18 9.29
CA ASN A 185 -9.53 -7.38 8.25
C ASN A 185 -10.45 -7.27 7.03
N LEU A 186 -11.03 -6.11 6.82
CA LEU A 186 -11.94 -5.82 5.71
C LEU A 186 -11.20 -5.08 4.60
N PHE A 187 -11.44 -5.47 3.33
CA PHE A 187 -10.64 -5.09 2.17
C PHE A 187 -9.18 -5.48 2.36
N SER A 188 -9.01 -6.77 2.72
CA SER A 188 -7.78 -7.28 3.31
C SER A 188 -6.58 -7.30 2.37
N TYR A 189 -6.79 -7.13 1.07
CA TYR A 189 -5.75 -7.12 0.05
C TYR A 189 -4.86 -8.37 0.18
N THR A 190 -3.54 -8.19 0.27
CA THR A 190 -2.57 -9.29 0.41
C THR A 190 -2.43 -9.82 1.85
N GLY A 191 -3.28 -9.39 2.77
CA GLY A 191 -3.31 -9.86 4.14
C GLY A 191 -2.16 -9.38 5.04
N ALA A 192 -1.41 -8.35 4.65
CA ALA A 192 -0.28 -7.86 5.44
C ALA A 192 -0.67 -7.49 6.88
N ALA A 193 -1.82 -6.82 7.09
CA ALA A 193 -2.32 -6.52 8.43
C ALA A 193 -2.69 -7.79 9.22
N THR A 194 -3.19 -8.82 8.55
CA THR A 194 -3.51 -10.12 9.17
C THR A 194 -2.25 -10.85 9.62
N VAL A 195 -1.18 -10.79 8.83
CA VAL A 195 0.13 -11.34 9.25
C VAL A 195 0.60 -10.67 10.53
N HIS A 196 0.55 -9.34 10.60
CA HIS A 196 0.94 -8.61 11.82
C HIS A 196 0.05 -8.93 13.01
N ALA A 197 -1.26 -9.08 12.81
CA ALA A 197 -2.18 -9.52 13.86
C ALA A 197 -1.84 -10.94 14.37
N GLY A 198 -1.61 -11.88 13.45
CA GLY A 198 -1.25 -13.26 13.79
C GLY A 198 0.07 -13.34 14.56
N LEU A 199 1.13 -12.68 14.07
CA LEU A 199 2.43 -12.58 14.76
C LEU A 199 2.32 -11.86 16.12
N GLY A 200 1.38 -10.90 16.23
CA GLY A 200 1.05 -10.21 17.48
C GLY A 200 0.28 -11.07 18.47
N GLY A 201 -0.09 -12.31 18.10
CA GLY A 201 -0.79 -13.27 18.96
C GLY A 201 -2.31 -13.14 18.92
N ALA A 202 -2.89 -12.73 17.80
CA ALA A 202 -4.34 -12.81 17.61
C ALA A 202 -4.83 -14.25 17.86
N GLU A 203 -5.93 -14.39 18.58
CA GLU A 203 -6.56 -15.69 18.84
C GLU A 203 -7.08 -16.29 17.54
N THR A 204 -7.83 -15.49 16.78
CA THR A 204 -8.32 -15.81 15.44
C THR A 204 -8.32 -14.57 14.56
N SER A 205 -8.35 -14.77 13.25
CA SER A 205 -8.64 -13.67 12.34
C SER A 205 -9.54 -14.09 11.18
N THR A 206 -10.34 -13.14 10.71
CA THR A 206 -11.11 -13.25 9.46
C THR A 206 -10.68 -12.14 8.53
N SER A 207 -10.21 -12.48 7.35
CA SER A 207 -9.83 -11.53 6.30
C SER A 207 -10.77 -11.64 5.12
N VAL A 208 -11.42 -10.54 4.77
CA VAL A 208 -12.42 -10.51 3.70
C VAL A 208 -11.92 -9.65 2.56
N ASP A 209 -11.91 -10.19 1.35
CA ASP A 209 -11.61 -9.48 0.11
C ASP A 209 -12.38 -10.08 -1.06
N MET A 210 -12.69 -9.28 -2.05
CA MET A 210 -13.39 -9.74 -3.25
C MET A 210 -12.46 -10.48 -4.22
N SER A 211 -11.17 -10.15 -4.19
CA SER A 211 -10.16 -10.65 -5.13
C SER A 211 -9.60 -11.98 -4.69
N LYS A 212 -9.92 -13.04 -5.44
CA LYS A 212 -9.29 -14.36 -5.24
C LYS A 212 -7.76 -14.28 -5.32
N THR A 213 -7.22 -13.49 -6.25
CA THR A 213 -5.77 -13.32 -6.44
C THR A 213 -5.11 -12.76 -5.18
N TYR A 214 -5.72 -11.75 -4.56
CA TYR A 214 -5.16 -11.17 -3.34
C TYR A 214 -5.31 -12.09 -2.14
N LEU A 215 -6.40 -12.85 -2.05
CA LEU A 215 -6.55 -13.87 -1.00
C LEU A 215 -5.58 -15.05 -1.17
N ASP A 216 -5.29 -15.45 -2.40
CA ASP A 216 -4.25 -16.45 -2.66
C ASP A 216 -2.86 -15.92 -2.27
N TRP A 217 -2.61 -14.64 -2.46
CA TRP A 217 -1.39 -13.97 -1.99
C TRP A 217 -1.38 -13.88 -0.46
N ALA A 218 -2.50 -13.50 0.17
CA ALA A 218 -2.64 -13.46 1.63
C ALA A 218 -2.37 -14.83 2.26
N ARG A 219 -2.86 -15.91 1.66
CA ARG A 219 -2.58 -17.29 2.11
C ARG A 219 -1.07 -17.57 2.11
N ARG A 220 -0.38 -17.24 1.01
CA ARG A 220 1.08 -17.40 0.92
C ARG A 220 1.82 -16.56 1.95
N ASN A 221 1.34 -15.35 2.25
CA ASN A 221 1.89 -14.51 3.32
C ASN A 221 1.70 -15.15 4.71
N LEU A 222 0.54 -15.74 4.97
CA LEU A 222 0.30 -16.48 6.22
C LEU A 222 1.18 -17.72 6.32
N GLU A 223 1.29 -18.52 5.26
CA GLU A 223 2.16 -19.69 5.19
C GLU A 223 3.63 -19.33 5.45
N LEU A 224 4.12 -18.24 4.83
CA LEU A 224 5.49 -17.75 4.98
C LEU A 224 5.84 -17.42 6.45
N ASN A 225 4.84 -17.06 7.25
CA ASN A 225 4.99 -16.69 8.65
C ASN A 225 4.55 -17.79 9.64
N GLY A 226 4.26 -19.01 9.16
CA GLY A 226 3.83 -20.12 10.01
C GLY A 226 2.42 -19.94 10.61
N LEU A 227 1.58 -19.14 9.97
CA LEU A 227 0.22 -18.80 10.41
C LEU A 227 -0.87 -19.59 9.68
N ALA A 228 -0.52 -20.69 9.00
CA ALA A 228 -1.46 -21.52 8.24
C ALA A 228 -2.10 -22.64 9.11
N ASP A 229 -2.42 -22.35 10.36
CA ASP A 229 -2.89 -23.31 11.36
C ASP A 229 -4.43 -23.38 11.48
N GLY A 230 -5.14 -22.79 10.54
CA GLY A 230 -6.61 -22.79 10.51
C GLY A 230 -7.29 -21.71 11.38
N ARG A 231 -6.54 -20.96 12.19
CA ARG A 231 -7.08 -19.85 13.00
C ARG A 231 -7.28 -18.56 12.20
N HIS A 232 -6.72 -18.46 11.00
CA HIS A 232 -6.70 -17.28 10.17
C HIS A 232 -7.51 -17.54 8.88
N GLU A 233 -8.79 -17.22 8.93
CA GLU A 233 -9.73 -17.47 7.83
C GLU A 233 -9.60 -16.42 6.73
N LEU A 234 -9.65 -16.87 5.46
CA LEU A 234 -9.70 -16.02 4.26
C LEU A 234 -11.04 -16.20 3.55
N VAL A 235 -11.81 -15.13 3.44
CA VAL A 235 -13.17 -15.14 2.89
C VAL A 235 -13.22 -14.34 1.59
N GLN A 236 -13.55 -15.02 0.48
CA GLN A 236 -13.79 -14.33 -0.79
C GLN A 236 -15.22 -13.82 -0.84
N ALA A 237 -15.42 -12.53 -0.58
CA ALA A 237 -16.72 -11.89 -0.62
C ALA A 237 -16.62 -10.38 -0.91
N ASP A 238 -17.72 -9.78 -1.34
CA ASP A 238 -17.91 -8.34 -1.23
C ASP A 238 -17.96 -7.97 0.25
N CYS A 239 -17.03 -7.10 0.69
CA CYS A 239 -16.90 -6.75 2.10
C CYS A 239 -18.17 -6.11 2.67
N ILE A 240 -18.84 -5.25 1.90
CA ILE A 240 -20.04 -4.55 2.35
C ILE A 240 -21.19 -5.53 2.52
N ASP A 241 -21.40 -6.36 1.51
CA ASP A 241 -22.43 -7.41 1.56
C ASP A 241 -22.15 -8.43 2.66
N TRP A 242 -20.87 -8.78 2.84
CA TRP A 242 -20.45 -9.72 3.88
C TRP A 242 -20.77 -9.17 5.28
N VAL A 243 -20.37 -7.92 5.57
CA VAL A 243 -20.64 -7.25 6.85
C VAL A 243 -22.14 -7.19 7.13
N ARG A 244 -22.96 -6.81 6.14
CA ARG A 244 -24.41 -6.71 6.29
C ARG A 244 -25.12 -8.03 6.63
N ARG A 245 -24.51 -9.17 6.25
CA ARG A 245 -25.02 -10.52 6.53
C ARG A 245 -24.60 -11.07 7.89
N GLN A 246 -23.60 -10.47 8.52
CA GLN A 246 -23.13 -10.96 9.82
C GLN A 246 -24.17 -10.74 10.90
N ARG A 247 -24.32 -11.72 11.80
CA ARG A 247 -25.20 -11.65 12.96
C ARG A 247 -24.47 -12.27 14.14
N GLY A 248 -24.43 -11.57 15.26
CA GLY A 248 -23.83 -12.09 16.49
C GLY A 248 -22.30 -12.21 16.49
N ALA A 249 -21.63 -11.98 15.37
CA ALA A 249 -20.18 -11.93 15.34
C ALA A 249 -19.66 -10.79 16.25
N ARG A 250 -18.52 -11.03 16.91
CA ARG A 250 -17.89 -10.02 17.77
C ARG A 250 -16.39 -10.10 17.56
N TYR A 251 -15.82 -8.98 17.13
CA TYR A 251 -14.40 -8.81 16.93
C TYR A 251 -13.85 -7.79 17.93
N ASP A 252 -12.68 -8.06 18.44
CA ASP A 252 -12.05 -7.20 19.45
C ASP A 252 -11.12 -6.18 18.82
N LEU A 253 -10.71 -6.43 17.59
CA LEU A 253 -9.93 -5.52 16.76
C LEU A 253 -10.38 -5.63 15.30
N ILE A 254 -10.76 -4.51 14.70
CA ILE A 254 -11.18 -4.45 13.30
C ILE A 254 -10.30 -3.46 12.55
N PHE A 255 -9.79 -3.86 11.40
CA PHE A 255 -9.16 -2.97 10.44
C PHE A 255 -10.05 -2.85 9.20
N LEU A 256 -10.35 -1.62 8.82
CA LEU A 256 -11.22 -1.28 7.71
C LEU A 256 -10.49 -0.26 6.81
N ASP A 257 -10.08 -0.68 5.62
CA ASP A 257 -9.36 0.16 4.65
C ASP A 257 -9.98 0.04 3.26
N PRO A 258 -11.16 0.66 3.06
CA PRO A 258 -11.88 0.55 1.79
C PRO A 258 -11.19 1.36 0.69
N PRO A 259 -11.32 0.96 -0.58
CA PRO A 259 -10.86 1.75 -1.71
C PRO A 259 -11.61 3.08 -1.79
N THR A 260 -10.97 4.11 -2.37
CA THR A 260 -11.65 5.40 -2.63
C THR A 260 -12.92 5.22 -3.46
N PHE A 261 -12.82 4.41 -4.53
CA PHE A 261 -13.93 4.06 -5.41
C PHE A 261 -13.85 2.58 -5.77
N SER A 262 -15.00 1.94 -5.87
CA SER A 262 -15.10 0.59 -6.42
C SER A 262 -16.26 0.50 -7.41
N ASN A 263 -15.94 0.08 -8.64
CA ASN A 263 -16.88 -0.14 -9.75
C ASN A 263 -16.91 -1.62 -10.14
N SER A 264 -16.73 -2.54 -9.21
CA SER A 264 -16.72 -3.95 -9.51
C SER A 264 -18.07 -4.41 -10.08
N LYS A 265 -18.06 -5.18 -11.20
CA LYS A 265 -19.29 -5.84 -11.72
C LYS A 265 -19.93 -6.82 -10.71
N ARG A 266 -19.19 -7.19 -9.67
CA ARG A 266 -19.64 -8.09 -8.61
C ARG A 266 -20.30 -7.34 -7.45
N MET A 267 -20.15 -6.01 -7.37
CA MET A 267 -20.89 -5.15 -6.43
C MET A 267 -22.23 -4.78 -7.05
N ARG A 268 -23.29 -4.75 -6.25
CA ARG A 268 -24.62 -4.31 -6.69
C ARG A 268 -24.65 -2.84 -7.02
N ASP A 269 -23.87 -2.01 -6.28
CA ASP A 269 -23.78 -0.57 -6.43
C ASP A 269 -22.32 -0.11 -6.44
N HIS A 270 -22.08 1.08 -7.02
CA HIS A 270 -20.77 1.72 -6.98
C HIS A 270 -20.48 2.25 -5.57
N PHE A 271 -19.36 1.83 -4.99
CA PHE A 271 -18.91 2.34 -3.70
C PHE A 271 -18.07 3.61 -3.88
N ASP A 272 -18.36 4.62 -3.04
CA ASP A 272 -17.60 5.86 -2.89
C ASP A 272 -17.36 6.08 -1.39
N VAL A 273 -16.10 6.11 -0.96
CA VAL A 273 -15.76 6.19 0.46
C VAL A 273 -16.33 7.44 1.12
N GLN A 274 -16.36 8.58 0.43
CA GLN A 274 -16.91 9.82 1.01
C GLN A 274 -18.42 9.75 1.20
N ARG A 275 -19.14 9.15 0.25
CA ARG A 275 -20.59 9.02 0.31
C ARG A 275 -21.03 7.93 1.28
N ASP A 276 -20.34 6.80 1.26
CA ASP A 276 -20.84 5.54 1.82
C ASP A 276 -20.18 5.17 3.17
N HIS A 277 -19.18 5.94 3.64
CA HIS A 277 -18.45 5.59 4.87
C HIS A 277 -19.36 5.55 6.10
N ALA A 278 -20.38 6.40 6.17
CA ALA A 278 -21.29 6.47 7.30
C ALA A 278 -22.02 5.12 7.51
N ASP A 279 -22.66 4.64 6.48
CA ASP A 279 -23.39 3.36 6.50
C ASP A 279 -22.44 2.18 6.74
N LEU A 280 -21.26 2.21 6.12
CA LEU A 280 -20.25 1.18 6.29
C LEU A 280 -19.72 1.13 7.73
N LEU A 281 -19.38 2.28 8.31
CA LEU A 281 -18.92 2.38 9.70
C LEU A 281 -20.00 1.92 10.68
N GLN A 282 -21.26 2.27 10.45
CA GLN A 282 -22.37 1.82 11.28
C GLN A 282 -22.49 0.29 11.23
N ALA A 283 -22.45 -0.29 10.04
CA ALA A 283 -22.54 -1.74 9.88
C ALA A 283 -21.36 -2.47 10.52
N VAL A 284 -20.11 -2.00 10.30
CA VAL A 284 -18.89 -2.60 10.86
C VAL A 284 -18.86 -2.45 12.38
N SER A 285 -19.27 -1.30 12.93
CA SER A 285 -19.31 -1.07 14.38
C SER A 285 -20.24 -2.02 15.12
N SER A 286 -21.28 -2.56 14.43
CA SER A 286 -22.16 -3.57 15.01
C SER A 286 -21.46 -4.90 15.30
N LEU A 287 -20.33 -5.17 14.63
CA LEU A 287 -19.51 -6.37 14.80
C LEU A 287 -18.47 -6.21 15.89
N LEU A 288 -18.29 -5.00 16.44
CA LEU A 288 -17.28 -4.70 17.45
C LEU A 288 -17.73 -5.17 18.82
N SER A 289 -16.86 -5.86 19.54
CA SER A 289 -17.07 -6.21 20.95
C SER A 289 -17.17 -4.95 21.84
N GLU A 290 -17.53 -5.09 23.09
CA GLU A 290 -17.76 -3.97 24.00
C GLU A 290 -16.50 -3.11 24.15
N ASP A 291 -15.35 -3.74 24.39
CA ASP A 291 -14.05 -3.08 24.52
C ASP A 291 -13.24 -3.11 23.22
N GLY A 292 -13.90 -3.36 22.10
CA GLY A 292 -13.27 -3.50 20.80
C GLY A 292 -12.77 -2.17 20.24
N VAL A 293 -11.77 -2.28 19.35
CA VAL A 293 -11.19 -1.14 18.62
C VAL A 293 -11.40 -1.35 17.12
N LEU A 294 -11.97 -0.35 16.46
CA LEU A 294 -12.03 -0.26 15.00
C LEU A 294 -11.00 0.79 14.56
N ILE A 295 -10.09 0.36 13.67
CA ILE A 295 -9.15 1.25 12.97
C ILE A 295 -9.71 1.40 11.56
N PHE A 296 -10.09 2.62 11.20
CA PHE A 296 -10.57 2.98 9.86
C PHE A 296 -9.53 3.82 9.14
N SER A 297 -9.16 3.43 7.93
CA SER A 297 -8.22 4.15 7.08
C SER A 297 -8.82 4.37 5.69
N ASN A 298 -8.37 5.40 4.97
CA ASN A 298 -8.60 5.55 3.55
C ASN A 298 -7.57 6.52 2.94
N ASN A 299 -7.35 6.44 1.62
CA ASN A 299 -6.41 7.26 0.88
C ASN A 299 -7.06 8.42 0.08
N PHE A 300 -8.31 8.75 0.34
CA PHE A 300 -8.99 9.86 -0.34
C PHE A 300 -8.59 11.20 0.27
N ARG A 301 -7.68 11.93 -0.36
CA ARG A 301 -7.07 13.20 0.14
C ARG A 301 -8.06 14.29 0.57
N ARG A 302 -9.30 14.25 0.11
CA ARG A 302 -10.35 15.22 0.42
C ARG A 302 -11.41 14.66 1.36
N PHE A 303 -11.16 13.48 1.92
CA PHE A 303 -12.10 12.82 2.81
C PHE A 303 -12.43 13.69 4.02
N LYS A 304 -13.70 13.69 4.38
CA LYS A 304 -14.21 14.33 5.59
C LYS A 304 -14.99 13.29 6.38
N MET A 305 -14.50 12.99 7.57
CA MET A 305 -15.18 12.08 8.48
C MET A 305 -16.46 12.73 8.99
N ASP A 306 -17.57 12.02 8.87
CA ASP A 306 -18.80 12.35 9.57
C ASP A 306 -18.73 11.77 10.99
N THR A 307 -18.47 12.62 11.97
CA THR A 307 -18.30 12.21 13.38
C THR A 307 -19.65 11.98 14.08
N GLU A 308 -20.77 12.41 13.49
CA GLU A 308 -22.09 12.27 14.09
C GLU A 308 -22.76 10.92 13.76
N VAL A 309 -22.23 10.21 12.76
CA VAL A 309 -22.78 8.93 12.27
C VAL A 309 -22.75 7.81 13.33
N LEU A 310 -21.88 7.90 14.32
CA LEU A 310 -21.73 6.93 15.40
C LEU A 310 -21.87 7.60 16.79
N PRO A 311 -23.07 8.01 17.21
CA PRO A 311 -23.26 8.80 18.43
C PRO A 311 -22.81 8.09 19.71
N THR A 312 -22.79 6.76 19.72
CA THR A 312 -22.35 5.92 20.87
C THR A 312 -20.84 5.60 20.84
N MET A 313 -20.13 6.09 19.82
CA MET A 313 -18.70 5.85 19.65
C MET A 313 -17.88 7.13 19.86
N SER A 314 -16.67 6.95 20.30
CA SER A 314 -15.62 7.98 20.27
C SER A 314 -14.80 7.78 19.00
N ILE A 315 -14.64 8.83 18.21
CA ILE A 315 -13.89 8.84 16.95
C ILE A 315 -12.69 9.76 17.14
N GLU A 316 -11.50 9.21 17.12
CA GLU A 316 -10.23 9.92 17.27
C GLU A 316 -9.47 9.90 15.95
N ASP A 317 -9.08 11.06 15.43
CA ASP A 317 -8.16 11.15 14.28
C ASP A 317 -6.74 10.84 14.77
N ILE A 318 -6.20 9.72 14.28
CA ILE A 318 -4.84 9.26 14.58
C ILE A 318 -3.92 9.36 13.37
N THR A 319 -4.31 10.10 12.33
CA THR A 319 -3.54 10.23 11.08
C THR A 319 -2.08 10.61 11.35
N ALA A 320 -1.84 11.62 12.18
CA ALA A 320 -0.48 12.05 12.49
C ALA A 320 0.38 10.98 13.19
N GLN A 321 -0.25 10.03 13.90
CA GLN A 321 0.42 8.91 14.58
C GLN A 321 0.73 7.76 13.62
N THR A 322 0.08 7.74 12.45
CA THR A 322 0.20 6.67 11.44
C THR A 322 1.01 7.08 10.21
N ILE A 323 1.42 8.35 10.11
CA ILE A 323 2.35 8.82 9.08
C ILE A 323 3.79 8.70 9.60
N ASP A 324 4.56 7.85 8.96
CA ASP A 324 5.96 7.64 9.32
C ASP A 324 6.89 8.62 8.59
N LYS A 325 8.15 8.67 9.01
CA LYS A 325 9.14 9.65 8.55
C LYS A 325 9.36 9.66 7.04
N ASP A 326 9.28 8.51 6.41
CA ASP A 326 9.45 8.37 4.96
C ASP A 326 8.26 8.94 4.15
N PHE A 327 7.12 9.17 4.81
CA PHE A 327 5.92 9.80 4.25
C PHE A 327 5.58 11.17 4.84
N GLU A 328 6.41 11.73 5.74
CA GLU A 328 6.12 13.00 6.43
C GLU A 328 5.84 14.18 5.48
N ARG A 329 6.39 14.14 4.26
CA ARG A 329 6.15 15.14 3.21
C ARG A 329 4.79 15.01 2.54
N ASN A 330 4.16 13.87 2.68
CA ASN A 330 2.85 13.56 2.13
C ASN A 330 1.89 13.15 3.26
N ALA A 331 1.70 14.07 4.20
CA ALA A 331 0.87 13.84 5.40
C ALA A 331 -0.60 13.50 5.11
N ARG A 332 -1.00 13.48 3.82
CA ARG A 332 -2.33 13.07 3.34
C ARG A 332 -2.24 11.88 2.38
N ILE A 333 -1.22 11.03 2.51
CA ILE A 333 -1.13 9.80 1.71
C ILE A 333 -2.26 8.85 2.08
N HIS A 334 -2.58 8.78 3.38
CA HIS A 334 -3.80 8.21 3.92
C HIS A 334 -4.30 9.08 5.08
N MET A 335 -5.51 8.79 5.55
CA MET A 335 -6.07 9.30 6.79
C MET A 335 -6.54 8.13 7.63
N CYS A 336 -6.43 8.23 8.96
CA CYS A 336 -6.70 7.12 9.86
C CYS A 336 -7.42 7.57 11.13
N TRP A 337 -8.43 6.79 11.54
CA TRP A 337 -9.20 7.03 12.76
C TRP A 337 -9.25 5.78 13.61
N LYS A 338 -9.18 6.00 14.93
CA LYS A 338 -9.47 5.01 15.94
C LYS A 338 -10.88 5.24 16.48
N ILE A 339 -11.69 4.21 16.45
CA ILE A 339 -13.10 4.26 16.84
C ILE A 339 -13.33 3.21 17.95
N VAL A 340 -13.87 3.65 19.08
CA VAL A 340 -14.16 2.81 20.25
C VAL A 340 -15.52 3.19 20.83
N ARG A 341 -16.17 2.28 21.58
CA ARG A 341 -17.41 2.64 22.29
C ARG A 341 -17.14 3.73 23.33
N LYS A 342 -18.07 4.66 23.48
CA LYS A 342 -18.02 5.61 24.60
C LYS A 342 -18.22 4.84 25.90
N SER A 343 -17.39 5.08 26.90
CA SER A 343 -17.64 4.59 28.26
C SER A 343 -18.98 5.17 28.71
N LEU A 344 -19.89 4.30 29.16
CA LEU A 344 -21.06 4.74 29.90
C LEU A 344 -20.54 5.34 31.20
N GLY A 345 -20.55 6.66 31.34
CA GLY A 345 -20.16 7.37 32.55
C GLY A 345 -21.03 7.01 33.76
#